data_604917a4bb40671e8b6f08a5653996b7
#
_entry.id   604917a4bb40671e8b6f08a5653996b7
#
_cell.length_a   1.000
_cell.length_b   1.000
_cell.length_c   1.000
_cell.angle_alpha   90.00
_cell.angle_beta   90.00
_cell.angle_gamma   90.00
#
_symmetry.space_group_name_H-M   'P 1'
#
loop_
_entity.id
_entity.type
_entity.pdbx_description
1 polymer ?
#
loop_
_entity_poly.entity_id
_entity_poly.type
_entity_poly.pdbx_seq_one_letter_code
_entity_poly.pdbx_strand_id
1 'polypeptide(L)'
;MGKRKVISDKPSTDTERTELIMVRVTPYEKEYFETLTSIISELDVDGKGTKIIKNNSLSEFVRMSLSIVSNLYIHNIFTNSGVMSRIVTNKAKNEFSAFRKKYMNISL
;
A
#
# COMPACT_ATOMS: atom_id res chain seq x y z
N MET A 1 28.20 -9.44 -0.47
CA MET A 1 27.89 -9.28 -0.85
C MET A 1 27.33 -9.32 -1.25
N GLY A 2 26.96 -9.44 -1.41
CA GLY A 2 26.46 -9.50 -1.82
C GLY A 2 25.90 -9.48 -2.64
N LYS A 3 25.90 -9.56 -2.85
CA LYS A 3 25.44 -9.48 -3.63
C LYS A 3 24.42 -9.69 -4.15
N ARG A 4 23.96 -9.22 -4.30
CA ARG A 4 23.03 -9.43 -4.84
C ARG A 4 23.05 -9.99 -6.04
N LYS A 5 22.74 -10.50 -6.38
CA LYS A 5 22.82 -10.97 -7.35
C LYS A 5 22.18 -10.72 -8.44
N VAL A 6 22.23 -10.99 -8.93
CA VAL A 6 21.86 -10.75 -9.91
C VAL A 6 20.99 -10.92 -10.52
N ILE A 7 20.90 -10.40 -10.81
CA ILE A 7 20.03 -10.31 -11.51
C ILE A 7 19.69 -11.26 -12.44
N SER A 8 18.61 -11.74 -12.40
CA SER A 8 18.10 -12.65 -13.32
C SER A 8 17.93 -12.01 -14.65
N ASP A 9 18.11 -12.73 -15.69
CA ASP A 9 17.87 -12.25 -17.01
C ASP A 9 16.40 -12.01 -17.27
N LYS A 10 15.54 -12.53 -16.45
CA LYS A 10 14.12 -12.37 -16.61
C LYS A 10 13.67 -11.01 -16.07
N PRO A 11 12.74 -10.37 -16.74
CA PRO A 11 12.16 -9.16 -16.15
C PRO A 11 11.35 -9.52 -14.90
N SER A 12 11.22 -8.55 -14.02
CA SER A 12 10.38 -8.73 -12.86
C SER A 12 8.94 -8.88 -13.27
N THR A 13 8.20 -9.70 -12.54
CA THR A 13 6.77 -9.80 -12.71
C THR A 13 6.08 -8.78 -11.81
N ASP A 14 4.81 -8.55 -12.06
CA ASP A 14 4.02 -7.63 -11.24
C ASP A 14 3.86 -8.12 -9.82
N THR A 15 4.11 -9.40 -9.56
CA THR A 15 3.95 -9.97 -8.24
C THR A 15 5.25 -10.07 -7.46
N GLU A 16 6.38 -9.81 -8.11
CA GLU A 16 7.67 -9.84 -7.42
C GLU A 16 7.89 -8.55 -6.67
N ARG A 17 8.36 -8.68 -5.44
CA ARG A 17 8.62 -7.52 -4.58
C ARG A 17 10.07 -7.11 -4.73
N THR A 18 10.35 -6.35 -5.78
CA THR A 18 11.70 -5.92 -6.11
C THR A 18 11.97 -4.47 -5.76
N GLU A 19 10.95 -3.72 -5.36
CA GLU A 19 11.11 -2.30 -5.05
C GLU A 19 10.98 -2.06 -3.56
N LEU A 20 11.67 -1.04 -3.08
CA LEU A 20 11.71 -0.72 -1.65
C LEU A 20 11.16 0.67 -1.42
N ILE A 21 10.28 0.78 -0.46
CA ILE A 21 9.80 2.08 0.03
C ILE A 21 10.31 2.24 1.46
N MET A 22 11.03 3.32 1.72
CA MET A 22 11.57 3.59 3.04
C MET A 22 10.84 4.75 3.68
N VAL A 23 10.42 4.56 4.93
CA VAL A 23 9.69 5.58 5.68
C VAL A 23 10.37 5.75 7.03
N ARG A 24 10.59 7.00 7.42
CA ARG A 24 11.16 7.29 8.74
C ARG A 24 10.02 7.51 9.72
N VAL A 25 10.16 6.91 10.89
CA VAL A 25 9.17 7.03 11.97
C VAL A 25 9.91 7.36 13.25
N THR A 26 9.17 7.88 14.23
CA THR A 26 9.75 8.11 15.54
C THR A 26 9.89 6.77 16.29
N PRO A 27 10.73 6.73 17.33
CA PRO A 27 10.80 5.50 18.14
C PRO A 27 9.44 5.10 18.73
N TYR A 28 8.62 6.08 19.11
CA TYR A 28 7.30 5.80 19.62
C TYR A 28 6.42 5.14 18.56
N GLU A 29 6.43 5.69 17.34
CA GLU A 29 5.65 5.12 16.26
C GLU A 29 6.11 3.72 15.91
N LYS A 30 7.42 3.49 15.92
CA LYS A 30 7.96 2.17 15.62
C LYS A 30 7.46 1.14 16.60
N GLU A 31 7.54 1.46 17.88
CA GLU A 31 7.05 0.56 18.92
C GLU A 31 5.55 0.31 18.78
N TYR A 32 4.81 1.38 18.52
CA TYR A 32 3.37 1.28 18.33
C TYR A 32 3.01 0.34 17.19
N PHE A 33 3.64 0.52 16.03
CA PHE A 33 3.32 -0.30 14.87
C PHE A 33 3.76 -1.74 15.05
N GLU A 34 4.91 -1.97 15.71
CA GLU A 34 5.36 -3.32 15.96
C GLU A 34 4.44 -4.05 16.92
N THR A 35 4.00 -3.36 17.96
CA THR A 35 3.08 -3.95 18.93
C THR A 35 1.73 -4.24 18.29
N LEU A 36 1.22 -3.30 17.51
CA LEU A 36 -0.04 -3.48 16.82
C LEU A 36 0.03 -4.66 15.85
N THR A 37 1.13 -4.77 15.11
CA THR A 37 1.34 -5.87 14.18
C THR A 37 1.30 -7.21 14.91
N SER A 38 1.97 -7.26 16.06
CA SER A 38 2.00 -8.48 16.85
C SER A 38 0.59 -8.88 17.32
N ILE A 39 -0.18 -7.92 17.77
CA ILE A 39 -1.56 -8.19 18.20
C ILE A 39 -2.41 -8.69 17.05
N ILE A 40 -2.32 -8.02 15.90
CA ILE A 40 -3.14 -8.38 14.75
C ILE A 40 -2.76 -9.76 14.22
N SER A 41 -1.48 -10.12 14.28
CA SER A 41 -1.04 -11.44 13.82
C SER A 41 -1.64 -12.58 14.63
N GLU A 42 -2.05 -12.29 15.87
CA GLU A 42 -2.67 -13.30 16.72
C GLU A 42 -4.20 -13.23 16.70
N LEU A 43 -4.74 -12.27 15.98
CA LEU A 43 -6.19 -12.05 15.98
C LEU A 43 -6.88 -13.06 15.07
N ASP A 44 -7.85 -13.76 15.64
CA ASP A 44 -8.71 -14.68 14.89
C ASP A 44 -10.01 -13.94 14.59
N VAL A 45 -10.14 -13.51 13.33
CA VAL A 45 -11.16 -12.54 12.95
C VAL A 45 -12.57 -13.09 13.07
N ASP A 46 -12.75 -14.37 12.74
CA ASP A 46 -14.09 -14.96 12.66
C ASP A 46 -14.28 -16.14 13.62
N GLY A 47 -13.31 -16.42 14.48
CA GLY A 47 -13.37 -17.56 15.37
C GLY A 47 -13.10 -18.89 14.69
N LYS A 48 -12.67 -18.87 13.43
CA LYS A 48 -12.42 -20.07 12.65
C LYS A 48 -10.98 -20.18 12.21
N GLY A 49 -10.10 -19.41 12.80
CA GLY A 49 -8.69 -19.43 12.47
C GLY A 49 -8.27 -18.49 11.36
N THR A 50 -9.18 -17.65 10.90
CA THR A 50 -8.86 -16.68 9.84
C THR A 50 -8.02 -15.54 10.39
N LYS A 51 -6.89 -15.29 9.77
CA LYS A 51 -5.95 -14.27 10.19
C LYS A 51 -5.92 -13.11 9.21
N ILE A 52 -5.76 -11.90 9.73
CA ILE A 52 -5.58 -10.72 8.89
C ILE A 52 -4.20 -10.75 8.23
N ILE A 53 -3.18 -11.07 9.01
CA ILE A 53 -1.84 -11.31 8.49
C ILE A 53 -1.37 -12.66 9.00
N LYS A 54 -0.61 -13.36 8.16
CA LYS A 54 -0.24 -14.73 8.46
C LYS A 54 0.93 -14.83 9.41
N ASN A 55 1.84 -13.86 9.32
CA ASN A 55 3.05 -13.85 10.12
C ASN A 55 3.13 -12.54 10.89
N ASN A 56 3.86 -12.56 11.98
CA ASN A 56 4.16 -11.32 12.71
C ASN A 56 5.20 -10.55 11.91
N SER A 57 4.77 -9.98 10.79
CA SER A 57 5.64 -9.28 9.87
C SER A 57 5.16 -7.84 9.71
N LEU A 58 6.00 -6.90 10.13
CA LEU A 58 5.70 -5.49 9.98
C LEU A 58 5.54 -5.12 8.50
N SER A 59 6.38 -5.69 7.64
CA SER A 59 6.29 -5.42 6.21
C SER A 59 4.95 -5.86 5.64
N GLU A 60 4.48 -7.03 6.03
CA GLU A 60 3.18 -7.52 5.57
C GLU A 60 2.05 -6.63 6.09
N PHE A 61 2.13 -6.22 7.36
CA PHE A 61 1.15 -5.32 7.94
C PHE A 61 1.11 -3.99 7.18
N VAL A 62 2.28 -3.44 6.87
CA VAL A 62 2.36 -2.17 6.16
C VAL A 62 1.78 -2.29 4.76
N ARG A 63 2.14 -3.36 4.03
CA ARG A 63 1.59 -3.56 2.68
C ARG A 63 0.07 -3.68 2.70
N MET A 64 -0.44 -4.44 3.66
CA MET A 64 -1.89 -4.61 3.80
C MET A 64 -2.56 -3.28 4.12
N SER A 65 -1.97 -2.51 5.04
CA SER A 65 -2.54 -1.23 5.44
C SER A 65 -2.55 -0.24 4.29
N LEU A 66 -1.46 -0.18 3.52
CA LEU A 66 -1.40 0.68 2.34
C LEU A 66 -2.46 0.28 1.32
N SER A 67 -2.66 -1.01 1.14
CA SER A 67 -3.68 -1.50 0.21
C SER A 67 -5.07 -1.09 0.66
N ILE A 68 -5.37 -1.25 1.95
CA ILE A 68 -6.68 -0.87 2.49
C ILE A 68 -6.91 0.63 2.35
N VAL A 69 -5.93 1.44 2.72
CA VAL A 69 -6.05 2.89 2.63
C VAL A 69 -6.19 3.32 1.18
N SER A 70 -5.41 2.71 0.28
CA SER A 70 -5.52 3.00 -1.15
C SER A 70 -6.92 2.72 -1.67
N ASN A 71 -7.50 1.60 -1.26
CA ASN A 71 -8.86 1.27 -1.67
C ASN A 71 -9.88 2.26 -1.14
N LEU A 72 -9.68 2.75 0.08
CA LEU A 72 -10.56 3.79 0.62
C LEU A 72 -10.52 5.05 -0.23
N TYR A 73 -9.32 5.50 -0.63
CA TYR A 73 -9.20 6.66 -1.49
C TYR A 73 -9.87 6.42 -2.83
N ILE A 74 -9.60 5.27 -3.45
CA ILE A 74 -10.11 4.98 -4.77
C ILE A 74 -11.64 4.93 -4.76
N HIS A 75 -12.23 4.21 -3.81
CA HIS A 75 -13.67 3.93 -3.85
C HIS A 75 -14.50 5.01 -3.18
N ASN A 76 -13.94 5.81 -2.29
CA ASN A 76 -14.72 6.77 -1.53
C ASN A 76 -14.41 8.22 -1.87
N ILE A 77 -13.25 8.50 -2.45
CA ILE A 77 -12.83 9.86 -2.72
C ILE A 77 -12.63 10.09 -4.21
N PHE A 78 -11.82 9.24 -4.84
CA PHE A 78 -11.43 9.47 -6.24
C PHE A 78 -12.57 9.27 -7.22
N THR A 79 -13.62 8.54 -6.84
CA THR A 79 -14.81 8.40 -7.67
C THR A 79 -15.77 9.56 -7.53
N ASN A 80 -15.55 10.45 -6.56
CA ASN A 80 -16.39 11.61 -6.36
C ASN A 80 -16.17 12.60 -7.49
N SER A 81 -17.27 13.06 -8.09
CA SER A 81 -17.21 13.92 -9.27
C SER A 81 -16.59 15.28 -8.99
N GLY A 82 -16.57 15.71 -7.74
CA GLY A 82 -16.03 17.01 -7.39
C GLY A 82 -14.55 17.01 -7.04
N VAL A 83 -13.91 15.83 -7.06
CA VAL A 83 -12.54 15.73 -6.56
C VAL A 83 -11.53 16.49 -7.41
N MET A 84 -11.70 16.47 -8.73
CA MET A 84 -10.76 17.15 -9.62
C MET A 84 -10.67 18.64 -9.32
N SER A 85 -11.80 19.26 -9.02
CA SER A 85 -11.84 20.70 -8.77
C SER A 85 -11.19 21.09 -7.43
N ARG A 86 -10.96 20.11 -6.56
CA ARG A 86 -10.32 20.35 -5.26
C ARG A 86 -8.81 20.17 -5.31
N ILE A 87 -8.29 19.67 -6.42
CA ILE A 87 -6.85 19.52 -6.57
C ILE A 87 -6.30 20.87 -7.00
N VAL A 88 -5.31 21.37 -6.28
CA VAL A 88 -4.89 22.77 -6.40
C VAL A 88 -4.02 23.02 -7.61
N THR A 89 -3.01 22.18 -7.84
CA THR A 89 -2.03 22.46 -8.90
C THR A 89 -2.37 21.73 -10.17
N ASN A 90 -1.98 22.33 -11.30
CA ASN A 90 -2.17 21.69 -12.60
C ASN A 90 -1.36 20.39 -12.70
N LYS A 91 -0.17 20.37 -12.09
CA LYS A 91 0.65 19.16 -12.09
C LYS A 91 -0.10 18.01 -11.43
N ALA A 92 -0.68 18.26 -10.26
CA ALA A 92 -1.42 17.23 -9.55
C ALA A 92 -2.70 16.83 -10.28
N LYS A 93 -3.36 17.79 -10.94
CA LYS A 93 -4.54 17.46 -11.74
C LYS A 93 -4.18 16.51 -12.89
N ASN A 94 -3.05 16.77 -13.55
CA ASN A 94 -2.60 15.92 -14.63
C ASN A 94 -2.23 14.53 -14.12
N GLU A 95 -1.59 14.46 -12.96
CA GLU A 95 -1.23 13.19 -12.36
C GLU A 95 -2.47 12.39 -11.97
N PHE A 96 -3.46 13.07 -11.42
CA PHE A 96 -4.71 12.40 -11.04
C PHE A 96 -5.44 11.89 -12.26
N SER A 97 -5.48 12.67 -13.32
CA SER A 97 -6.11 12.26 -14.57
C SER A 97 -5.46 10.99 -15.13
N ALA A 98 -4.12 10.98 -15.16
CA ALA A 98 -3.36 9.83 -15.63
C ALA A 98 -3.59 8.61 -14.73
N PHE A 99 -3.63 8.84 -13.43
CA PHE A 99 -3.88 7.76 -12.47
C PHE A 99 -5.24 7.11 -12.71
N ARG A 100 -6.27 7.93 -12.92
CA ARG A 100 -7.61 7.40 -13.14
C ARG A 100 -7.68 6.55 -14.39
N LYS A 101 -7.02 6.98 -15.45
CA LYS A 101 -7.00 6.22 -16.69
C LYS A 101 -6.24 4.91 -16.53
N LYS A 102 -5.10 4.97 -15.85
CA LYS A 102 -4.24 3.80 -15.73
C LYS A 102 -4.76 2.77 -14.74
N TYR A 103 -5.24 3.21 -13.60
CA TYR A 103 -5.55 2.29 -12.50
C TYR A 103 -7.04 2.12 -12.25
N MET A 104 -7.87 3.04 -12.69
CA MET A 104 -9.30 2.98 -12.44
C MET A 104 -10.11 2.80 -13.71
N ASN A 105 -9.45 2.86 -14.87
CA ASN A 105 -10.11 2.74 -16.18
C ASN A 105 -11.23 3.77 -16.38
N ILE A 106 -11.03 4.96 -15.84
CA ILE A 106 -11.99 6.04 -15.97
C ILE A 106 -11.36 7.15 -16.76
N SER A 107 -12.01 7.55 -17.85
CA SER A 107 -11.61 8.72 -18.62
C SER A 107 -12.26 9.96 -18.03
N LEU A 108 -11.52 11.02 -18.04
CA LEU A 108 -12.05 12.31 -17.61
C LEU A 108 -12.53 13.13 -18.80
#